data_26e573e4fc840f9bdd3174f606840450
#
_entry.id   26e573e4fc840f9bdd3174f606840450
#
_cell.length_a   1.000
_cell.length_b   1.000
_cell.length_c   1.000
_cell.angle_alpha   90.00
_cell.angle_beta   90.00
_cell.angle_gamma   90.00
#
_symmetry.space_group_name_H-M   'P 1'
#
loop_
_entity.id
_entity.type
_entity.pdbx_description
1 polymer ?
#
loop_
_entity_poly.entity_id
_entity_poly.type
_entity_poly.pdbx_seq_one_letter_code
_entity_poly.pdbx_strand_id
1 'polypeptide(L)'
;MAHRVAKALGWAVLDSGALYRLTALAAINRGVDAADEPAVARVAETLDVRFDGPHVYLEGADVGHEIRREEVGNFASRVAAFPGVRQALLERQRAFRLLPGLVADGRDMGTVVFPDASLKVFLVADVVARAERRRKQLIEKGISANLDDLLRDMRERDARDTQRATAPLAPAADAHVLDSSNLTIAETVQAILDFWQANPTH
;
A
#
# COMPACT_ATOMS: atom_id res chain seq x y z
N MET A 1 -4.67 -5.94 -7.24
CA MET A 1 -5.63 -6.90 -6.67
C MET A 1 -6.81 -6.18 -6.02
N ALA A 2 -6.59 -5.32 -5.04
CA ALA A 2 -7.64 -4.60 -4.31
C ALA A 2 -8.70 -3.95 -5.21
N HIS A 3 -8.31 -3.24 -6.27
CA HIS A 3 -9.24 -2.66 -7.25
C HIS A 3 -10.17 -3.69 -7.92
N ARG A 4 -9.70 -4.93 -8.16
CA ARG A 4 -10.54 -5.98 -8.77
C ARG A 4 -11.54 -6.52 -7.77
N VAL A 5 -11.14 -6.71 -6.51
CA VAL A 5 -12.04 -7.11 -5.43
C VAL A 5 -13.09 -6.04 -5.21
N ALA A 6 -12.68 -4.77 -5.08
CA ALA A 6 -13.59 -3.65 -4.90
C ALA A 6 -14.58 -3.51 -6.06
N LYS A 7 -14.12 -3.66 -7.31
CA LYS A 7 -14.99 -3.66 -8.49
C LYS A 7 -16.05 -4.77 -8.44
N ALA A 8 -15.65 -5.97 -8.01
CA ALA A 8 -16.59 -7.10 -7.90
C ALA A 8 -17.64 -6.88 -6.81
N LEU A 9 -17.29 -6.16 -5.73
CA LEU A 9 -18.18 -5.83 -4.62
C LEU A 9 -18.97 -4.52 -4.82
N GLY A 10 -18.60 -3.69 -5.81
CA GLY A 10 -19.15 -2.35 -5.98
C GLY A 10 -18.70 -1.35 -4.91
N TRP A 11 -17.51 -1.53 -4.33
CA TRP A 11 -16.98 -0.78 -3.21
C TRP A 11 -15.86 0.19 -3.60
N ALA A 12 -15.57 1.13 -2.70
CA ALA A 12 -14.40 2.02 -2.81
C ALA A 12 -13.09 1.27 -2.56
N VAL A 13 -11.98 1.90 -2.96
CA VAL A 13 -10.60 1.38 -2.72
C VAL A 13 -9.80 2.41 -1.95
N LEU A 14 -9.05 1.95 -0.96
CA LEU A 14 -7.94 2.68 -0.37
C LEU A 14 -6.64 1.95 -0.71
N ASP A 15 -5.75 2.58 -1.48
CA ASP A 15 -4.34 2.23 -1.55
C ASP A 15 -3.58 3.08 -0.52
N SER A 16 -3.42 2.54 0.68
CA SER A 16 -2.68 3.21 1.76
C SER A 16 -1.23 3.52 1.36
N GLY A 17 -0.61 2.61 0.62
CA GLY A 17 0.75 2.81 0.11
C GLY A 17 0.87 4.03 -0.80
N ALA A 18 -0.17 4.38 -1.54
CA ALA A 18 -0.20 5.58 -2.38
C ALA A 18 -0.13 6.86 -1.53
N LEU A 19 -0.77 6.93 -0.36
CA LEU A 19 -0.69 8.10 0.53
C LEU A 19 0.73 8.31 1.06
N TYR A 20 1.42 7.24 1.47
CA TYR A 20 2.83 7.34 1.89
C TYR A 20 3.75 7.74 0.73
N ARG A 21 3.49 7.26 -0.48
CA ARG A 21 4.24 7.65 -1.68
C ARG A 21 3.97 9.10 -2.08
N LEU A 22 2.76 9.60 -1.91
CA LEU A 22 2.42 11.01 -2.13
C LEU A 22 3.12 11.91 -1.11
N THR A 23 3.15 11.51 0.17
CA THR A 23 3.93 12.20 1.21
C THR A 23 5.41 12.22 0.85
N ALA A 24 5.96 11.09 0.41
CA ALA A 24 7.36 11.00 -0.01
C ALA A 24 7.67 11.91 -1.20
N LEU A 25 6.81 11.91 -2.23
CA LEU A 25 6.99 12.76 -3.41
C LEU A 25 6.90 14.24 -3.05
N ALA A 26 5.93 14.63 -2.22
CA ALA A 26 5.81 16.01 -1.73
C ALA A 26 7.04 16.45 -0.91
N ALA A 27 7.57 15.55 -0.07
CA ALA A 27 8.80 15.81 0.69
C ALA A 27 10.02 15.98 -0.23
N ILE A 28 10.18 15.09 -1.21
CA ILE A 28 11.24 15.18 -2.23
C ILE A 28 11.14 16.50 -2.99
N ASN A 29 9.96 16.88 -3.48
CA ASN A 29 9.74 18.11 -4.24
C ASN A 29 10.04 19.36 -3.42
N ARG A 30 9.86 19.29 -2.09
CA ARG A 30 10.15 20.39 -1.14
C ARG A 30 11.58 20.35 -0.58
N GLY A 31 12.41 19.38 -1.00
CA GLY A 31 13.79 19.20 -0.51
C GLY A 31 13.87 18.80 0.96
N VAL A 32 12.84 18.13 1.50
CA VAL A 32 12.81 17.67 2.89
C VAL A 32 13.61 16.37 3.00
N ASP A 33 14.52 16.30 3.99
CA ASP A 33 15.28 15.10 4.26
C ASP A 33 14.36 13.97 4.80
N ALA A 34 14.54 12.77 4.28
CA ALA A 34 13.83 11.57 4.74
C ALA A 34 14.13 11.20 6.20
N ALA A 35 15.18 11.74 6.82
CA ALA A 35 15.50 11.53 8.23
C ALA A 35 14.85 12.57 9.16
N ASP A 36 14.33 13.68 8.62
CA ASP A 36 13.65 14.72 9.41
C ASP A 36 12.17 14.36 9.63
N GLU A 37 11.91 13.50 10.62
CA GLU A 37 10.54 13.08 10.96
C GLU A 37 9.57 14.25 11.17
N PRO A 38 9.88 15.30 11.98
CA PRO A 38 8.96 16.42 12.16
C PRO A 38 8.63 17.16 10.87
N ALA A 39 9.59 17.34 9.97
CA ALA A 39 9.36 18.00 8.69
C ALA A 39 8.49 17.14 7.77
N VAL A 40 8.76 15.83 7.69
CA VAL A 40 7.96 14.89 6.88
C VAL A 40 6.53 14.76 7.45
N ALA A 41 6.35 14.75 8.77
CA ALA A 41 5.03 14.73 9.40
C ALA A 41 4.20 15.98 9.00
N ARG A 42 4.80 17.18 9.02
CA ARG A 42 4.13 18.40 8.53
C ARG A 42 3.75 18.32 7.06
N VAL A 43 4.58 17.68 6.21
CA VAL A 43 4.22 17.44 4.81
C VAL A 43 2.99 16.53 4.73
N ALA A 44 2.92 15.48 5.53
CA ALA A 44 1.78 14.54 5.56
C ALA A 44 0.48 15.22 6.04
N GLU A 45 0.56 16.09 7.06
CA GLU A 45 -0.57 16.88 7.59
C GLU A 45 -1.17 17.78 6.52
N THR A 46 -0.32 18.48 5.76
CA THR A 46 -0.72 19.48 4.76
C THR A 46 -0.83 18.91 3.35
N LEU A 47 -0.90 17.60 3.21
CA LEU A 47 -0.89 16.91 1.93
C LEU A 47 -2.14 17.25 1.11
N ASP A 48 -1.99 17.96 0.00
CA ASP A 48 -3.07 18.26 -0.95
C ASP A 48 -3.10 17.19 -2.04
N VAL A 49 -4.04 16.25 -1.90
CA VAL A 49 -4.18 15.11 -2.82
C VAL A 49 -5.62 14.91 -3.25
N ARG A 50 -5.80 14.52 -4.50
CA ARG A 50 -7.07 14.12 -5.08
C ARG A 50 -6.90 12.82 -5.86
N PHE A 51 -7.81 11.89 -5.63
CA PHE A 51 -7.94 10.67 -6.42
C PHE A 51 -9.14 10.80 -7.36
N ASP A 52 -8.94 10.49 -8.65
CA ASP A 52 -9.98 10.61 -9.67
C ASP A 52 -9.87 9.42 -10.63
N GLY A 53 -10.60 8.37 -10.33
CA GLY A 53 -10.50 7.10 -11.03
C GLY A 53 -9.06 6.55 -11.00
N PRO A 54 -8.40 6.39 -12.17
CA PRO A 54 -7.02 5.90 -12.23
C PRO A 54 -5.97 7.00 -11.97
N HIS A 55 -6.39 8.27 -11.93
CA HIS A 55 -5.51 9.42 -11.79
C HIS A 55 -5.28 9.79 -10.33
N VAL A 56 -4.08 10.22 -10.03
CA VAL A 56 -3.65 10.65 -8.69
C VAL A 56 -3.02 12.02 -8.82
N TYR A 57 -3.59 12.99 -8.11
CA TYR A 57 -3.13 14.38 -8.17
C TYR A 57 -2.47 14.77 -6.85
N LEU A 58 -1.34 15.45 -6.96
CA LEU A 58 -0.64 16.12 -5.85
C LEU A 58 -0.52 17.60 -6.21
N GLU A 59 -1.07 18.48 -5.36
CA GLU A 59 -1.05 19.94 -5.58
C GLU A 59 -1.56 20.33 -7.00
N GLY A 60 -2.58 19.62 -7.46
CA GLY A 60 -3.21 19.83 -8.77
C GLY A 60 -2.53 19.16 -9.97
N ALA A 61 -1.30 18.65 -9.83
CA ALA A 61 -0.59 17.93 -10.91
C ALA A 61 -0.88 16.41 -10.85
N ASP A 62 -1.12 15.78 -12.01
CA ASP A 62 -1.22 14.31 -12.11
C ASP A 62 0.18 13.69 -11.88
N VAL A 63 0.31 12.92 -10.83
CA VAL A 63 1.56 12.28 -10.39
C VAL A 63 1.47 10.76 -10.40
N GLY A 64 0.50 10.20 -11.10
CA GLY A 64 0.24 8.76 -11.12
C GLY A 64 1.43 7.92 -11.60
N HIS A 65 2.33 8.48 -12.41
CA HIS A 65 3.57 7.84 -12.82
C HIS A 65 4.69 8.04 -11.79
N GLU A 66 4.87 9.27 -11.31
CA GLU A 66 5.94 9.68 -10.41
C GLU A 66 5.91 8.93 -9.08
N ILE A 67 4.73 8.74 -8.49
CA ILE A 67 4.60 7.99 -7.22
C ILE A 67 5.00 6.51 -7.34
N ARG A 68 5.12 5.97 -8.57
CA ARG A 68 5.53 4.58 -8.80
C ARG A 68 7.03 4.38 -8.97
N ARG A 69 7.81 5.46 -8.99
CA ARG A 69 9.28 5.39 -9.06
C ARG A 69 9.83 4.68 -7.82
N GLU A 70 10.93 3.93 -8.00
CA GLU A 70 11.55 3.17 -6.89
C GLU A 70 12.09 4.11 -5.80
N GLU A 71 12.67 5.25 -6.17
CA GLU A 71 13.12 6.28 -5.24
C GLU A 71 12.01 6.73 -4.30
N VAL A 72 10.82 7.06 -4.85
CA VAL A 72 9.64 7.45 -4.08
C VAL A 72 9.17 6.30 -3.19
N GLY A 73 9.22 5.08 -3.70
CA GLY A 73 8.88 3.88 -2.93
C GLY A 73 9.81 3.63 -1.76
N ASN A 74 11.11 3.82 -1.94
CA ASN A 74 12.11 3.66 -0.89
C ASN A 74 12.00 4.76 0.17
N PHE A 75 11.80 6.01 -0.23
CA PHE A 75 11.52 7.11 0.68
C PHE A 75 10.25 6.83 1.50
N ALA A 76 9.15 6.46 0.84
CA ALA A 76 7.89 6.13 1.49
C ALA A 76 8.02 5.00 2.53
N SER A 77 8.78 3.94 2.22
CA SER A 77 9.04 2.84 3.15
C SER A 77 9.82 3.29 4.39
N ARG A 78 10.75 4.23 4.24
CA ARG A 78 11.52 4.78 5.37
C ARG A 78 10.64 5.62 6.28
N VAL A 79 9.90 6.57 5.73
CA VAL A 79 9.07 7.50 6.52
C VAL A 79 7.80 6.84 7.09
N ALA A 80 7.37 5.70 6.54
CA ALA A 80 6.29 4.91 7.11
C ALA A 80 6.61 4.31 8.49
N ALA A 81 7.87 4.33 8.92
CA ALA A 81 8.26 3.97 10.28
C ALA A 81 8.03 5.10 11.30
N PHE A 82 7.85 6.33 10.86
CA PHE A 82 7.71 7.50 11.73
C PHE A 82 6.31 7.61 12.34
N PRO A 83 6.19 7.61 13.69
CA PRO A 83 4.91 7.76 14.36
C PRO A 83 4.15 9.03 13.95
N GLY A 84 4.82 10.17 13.81
CA GLY A 84 4.21 11.43 13.42
C GLY A 84 3.59 11.39 12.02
N VAL A 85 4.27 10.79 11.05
CA VAL A 85 3.74 10.60 9.68
C VAL A 85 2.52 9.69 9.69
N ARG A 86 2.57 8.62 10.45
CA ARG A 86 1.45 7.67 10.58
C ARG A 86 0.23 8.32 11.20
N GLN A 87 0.43 9.10 12.26
CA GLN A 87 -0.64 9.84 12.93
C GLN A 87 -1.29 10.84 11.97
N ALA A 88 -0.49 11.60 11.22
CA ALA A 88 -0.98 12.57 10.25
C ALA A 88 -1.85 11.94 9.14
N LEU A 89 -1.54 10.70 8.74
CA LEU A 89 -2.27 10.00 7.67
C LEU A 89 -3.45 9.15 8.19
N LEU A 90 -3.56 8.86 9.49
CA LEU A 90 -4.52 7.90 10.04
C LEU A 90 -5.97 8.30 9.75
N GLU A 91 -6.34 9.53 10.12
CA GLU A 91 -7.72 10.01 9.92
C GLU A 91 -8.06 10.15 8.44
N ARG A 92 -7.10 10.54 7.62
CA ARG A 92 -7.28 10.58 6.16
C ARG A 92 -7.56 9.20 5.58
N GLN A 93 -6.86 8.16 6.04
CA GLN A 93 -7.11 6.78 5.63
C GLN A 93 -8.51 6.31 6.05
N ARG A 94 -8.89 6.60 7.29
CA ARG A 94 -10.21 6.24 7.83
C ARG A 94 -11.37 6.93 7.11
N ALA A 95 -11.18 8.14 6.64
CA ALA A 95 -12.17 8.89 5.88
C ALA A 95 -12.55 8.26 4.52
N PHE A 96 -11.77 7.30 4.01
CA PHE A 96 -12.13 6.54 2.81
C PHE A 96 -13.26 5.53 3.05
N ARG A 97 -13.58 5.20 4.33
CA ARG A 97 -14.63 4.24 4.67
C ARG A 97 -16.02 4.86 4.52
N LEU A 98 -16.57 4.74 3.33
CA LEU A 98 -17.91 5.20 2.95
C LEU A 98 -18.76 4.01 2.51
N LEU A 99 -20.10 4.17 2.58
CA LEU A 99 -21.02 3.18 2.02
C LEU A 99 -20.90 3.12 0.49
N PRO A 100 -21.10 1.93 -0.11
CA PRO A 100 -21.52 0.67 0.49
C PRO A 100 -20.40 -0.11 1.17
N GLY A 101 -19.15 0.24 0.99
CA GLY A 101 -18.02 -0.44 1.62
C GLY A 101 -16.66 -0.01 1.08
N LEU A 102 -15.59 -0.52 1.70
CA LEU A 102 -14.20 -0.20 1.38
C LEU A 102 -13.35 -1.47 1.30
N VAL A 103 -12.53 -1.57 0.26
CA VAL A 103 -11.40 -2.49 0.19
C VAL A 103 -10.13 -1.69 0.46
N ALA A 104 -9.48 -1.92 1.58
CA ALA A 104 -8.24 -1.25 1.98
C ALA A 104 -7.02 -2.15 1.75
N ASP A 105 -6.01 -1.63 1.05
CA ASP A 105 -4.74 -2.29 0.77
C ASP A 105 -3.60 -1.54 1.45
N GLY A 106 -2.84 -2.25 2.29
CA GLY A 106 -1.73 -1.68 3.04
C GLY A 106 -1.04 -2.70 3.93
N ARG A 107 -0.14 -2.25 4.80
CA ARG A 107 0.68 -3.11 5.66
C ARG A 107 0.04 -3.39 7.02
N ASP A 108 -0.83 -2.50 7.48
CA ASP A 108 -1.40 -2.47 8.83
C ASP A 108 -2.90 -2.14 8.81
N MET A 109 -3.57 -2.42 7.69
CA MET A 109 -4.98 -2.10 7.53
C MET A 109 -5.85 -2.81 8.57
N GLY A 110 -5.64 -4.10 8.77
CA GLY A 110 -6.42 -4.91 9.70
C GLY A 110 -5.92 -4.89 11.16
N THR A 111 -4.74 -4.31 11.42
CA THR A 111 -4.15 -4.25 12.77
C THR A 111 -4.25 -2.86 13.40
N VAL A 112 -4.20 -1.78 12.59
CA VAL A 112 -4.14 -0.40 13.11
C VAL A 112 -5.22 0.50 12.52
N VAL A 113 -5.36 0.53 11.19
CA VAL A 113 -6.24 1.52 10.53
C VAL A 113 -7.70 1.13 10.66
N PHE A 114 -8.05 -0.12 10.36
CA PHE A 114 -9.39 -0.71 10.45
C PHE A 114 -9.37 -2.02 11.23
N PRO A 115 -9.08 -1.98 12.54
CA PRO A 115 -9.02 -3.20 13.37
C PRO A 115 -10.39 -3.88 13.52
N ASP A 116 -11.45 -3.17 13.18
CA ASP A 116 -12.85 -3.61 13.17
C ASP A 116 -13.33 -4.09 11.79
N ALA A 117 -12.44 -4.27 10.81
CA ALA A 117 -12.82 -4.76 9.49
C ALA A 117 -13.45 -6.16 9.57
N SER A 118 -14.59 -6.34 8.88
CA SER A 118 -15.34 -7.62 8.88
C SER A 118 -14.55 -8.77 8.26
N LEU A 119 -13.71 -8.50 7.28
CA LEU A 119 -12.78 -9.48 6.70
C LEU A 119 -11.37 -8.91 6.66
N LYS A 120 -10.42 -9.70 7.15
CA LYS A 120 -8.99 -9.39 7.08
C LYS A 120 -8.27 -10.50 6.35
N VAL A 121 -7.54 -10.15 5.30
CA VAL A 121 -6.73 -11.09 4.52
C VAL A 121 -5.27 -10.66 4.57
N PHE A 122 -4.41 -11.50 5.13
CA PHE A 122 -2.98 -11.30 5.11
C PHE A 122 -2.38 -12.05 3.91
N LEU A 123 -2.05 -11.24 2.89
CA LEU A 123 -1.54 -11.78 1.64
C LEU A 123 -0.03 -11.97 1.72
N VAL A 124 0.42 -13.19 1.52
CA VAL A 124 1.85 -13.53 1.42
C VAL A 124 2.20 -13.99 0.02
N ALA A 125 3.45 -13.78 -0.37
CA ALA A 125 4.03 -14.34 -1.58
C ALA A 125 5.54 -14.44 -1.42
N ASP A 126 6.13 -15.48 -1.99
CA ASP A 126 7.58 -15.63 -2.07
C ASP A 126 8.24 -14.39 -2.71
N VAL A 127 9.40 -13.99 -2.19
CA VAL A 127 10.08 -12.78 -2.64
C VAL A 127 10.54 -12.88 -4.09
N VAL A 128 10.93 -14.07 -4.55
CA VAL A 128 11.35 -14.29 -5.95
C VAL A 128 10.14 -14.14 -6.87
N ALA A 129 9.01 -14.76 -6.52
CA ALA A 129 7.77 -14.64 -7.30
C ALA A 129 7.31 -13.17 -7.39
N ARG A 130 7.45 -12.38 -6.31
CA ARG A 130 7.13 -10.94 -6.32
C ARG A 130 8.09 -10.14 -7.21
N ALA A 131 9.39 -10.41 -7.15
CA ALA A 131 10.39 -9.75 -7.95
C ALA A 131 10.21 -10.04 -9.45
N GLU A 132 9.91 -11.29 -9.81
CA GLU A 132 9.61 -11.67 -11.20
C GLU A 132 8.36 -10.98 -11.74
N ARG A 133 7.26 -10.91 -10.93
CA ARG A 133 6.06 -10.15 -11.29
C ARG A 133 6.37 -8.67 -11.50
N ARG A 134 7.19 -8.07 -10.65
CA ARG A 134 7.60 -6.68 -10.77
C ARG A 134 8.46 -6.44 -12.00
N ARG A 135 9.44 -7.32 -12.25
CA ARG A 135 10.28 -7.27 -13.44
C ARG A 135 9.43 -7.30 -14.72
N LYS A 136 8.48 -8.23 -14.79
CA LYS A 136 7.56 -8.34 -15.94
C LYS A 136 6.77 -7.03 -16.15
N GLN A 137 6.22 -6.45 -15.08
CA GLN A 137 5.50 -5.17 -15.16
C GLN A 137 6.37 -4.01 -15.64
N LEU A 138 7.65 -3.97 -15.25
CA LEU A 138 8.58 -2.93 -15.68
C LEU A 138 8.93 -3.10 -17.16
N ILE A 139 9.21 -4.32 -17.59
CA ILE A 139 9.51 -4.63 -19.00
C ILE A 139 8.31 -4.30 -19.90
N GLU A 140 7.09 -4.63 -19.51
CA GLU A 140 5.85 -4.29 -20.23
C GLU A 140 5.67 -2.77 -20.41
N LYS A 141 6.29 -1.97 -19.54
CA LYS A 141 6.32 -0.50 -19.60
C LYS A 141 7.57 0.06 -20.33
N GLY A 142 8.38 -0.80 -20.94
CA GLY A 142 9.61 -0.41 -21.62
C GLY A 142 10.76 -0.04 -20.67
N ILE A 143 10.67 -0.39 -19.37
CA ILE A 143 11.69 -0.10 -18.37
C ILE A 143 12.56 -1.34 -18.18
N SER A 144 13.88 -1.20 -18.39
CA SER A 144 14.84 -2.25 -18.06
C SER A 144 14.89 -2.47 -16.55
N ALA A 145 14.90 -3.73 -16.12
CA ALA A 145 14.95 -4.08 -14.70
C ALA A 145 15.83 -5.32 -14.48
N ASN A 146 16.77 -5.21 -13.54
CA ASN A 146 17.61 -6.30 -13.09
C ASN A 146 16.88 -7.06 -11.96
N LEU A 147 16.79 -8.39 -12.07
CA LEU A 147 16.09 -9.21 -11.08
C LEU A 147 16.79 -9.20 -9.71
N ASP A 148 18.12 -9.24 -9.68
CA ASP A 148 18.89 -9.28 -8.42
C ASP A 148 18.76 -7.96 -7.66
N ASP A 149 18.72 -6.82 -8.35
CA ASP A 149 18.48 -5.52 -7.75
C ASP A 149 17.06 -5.45 -7.16
N LEU A 150 16.05 -5.90 -7.91
CA LEU A 150 14.68 -5.97 -7.42
C LEU A 150 14.53 -6.89 -6.20
N LEU A 151 15.21 -8.03 -6.19
CA LEU A 151 15.22 -8.96 -5.07
C LEU A 151 15.86 -8.33 -3.82
N ARG A 152 17.00 -7.66 -3.98
CA ARG A 152 17.67 -6.95 -2.87
C ARG A 152 16.75 -5.88 -2.30
N ASP A 153 16.21 -5.01 -3.13
CA ASP A 153 15.35 -3.90 -2.72
C ASP A 153 14.08 -4.40 -2.01
N MET A 154 13.47 -5.48 -2.53
CA MET A 154 12.30 -6.09 -1.90
C MET A 154 12.62 -6.71 -0.53
N ARG A 155 13.74 -7.40 -0.38
CA ARG A 155 14.17 -7.97 0.90
C ARG A 155 14.44 -6.89 1.94
N GLU A 156 15.14 -5.82 1.55
CA GLU A 156 15.40 -4.68 2.43
C GLU A 156 14.09 -3.99 2.87
N ARG A 157 13.14 -3.84 1.95
CA ARG A 157 11.83 -3.28 2.26
C ARG A 157 11.04 -4.17 3.20
N ASP A 158 10.98 -5.48 2.93
CA ASP A 158 10.29 -6.44 3.79
C ASP A 158 10.89 -6.44 5.22
N ALA A 159 12.22 -6.38 5.32
CA ALA A 159 12.90 -6.27 6.61
C ALA A 159 12.50 -4.98 7.34
N ARG A 160 12.49 -3.82 6.68
CA ARG A 160 12.03 -2.56 7.27
C ARG A 160 10.58 -2.64 7.72
N ASP A 161 9.68 -3.14 6.87
CA ASP A 161 8.25 -3.21 7.15
C ASP A 161 7.95 -4.17 8.33
N THR A 162 8.72 -5.26 8.46
CA THR A 162 8.54 -6.26 9.52
C THR A 162 9.18 -5.85 10.85
N GLN A 163 10.35 -5.20 10.80
CA GLN A 163 11.15 -4.89 11.99
C GLN A 163 10.87 -3.50 12.58
N ARG A 164 10.06 -2.66 11.93
CA ARG A 164 9.75 -1.33 12.48
C ARG A 164 9.01 -1.45 13.81
N ALA A 165 9.34 -0.55 14.76
CA ALA A 165 8.74 -0.53 16.09
C ALA A 165 7.27 -0.14 16.07
N THR A 166 6.85 0.71 15.09
CA THR A 166 5.48 1.19 14.96
C THR A 166 4.76 0.46 13.84
N ALA A 167 3.65 -0.20 14.16
CA ALA A 167 2.78 -0.93 13.23
C ALA A 167 3.56 -1.89 12.30
N PRO A 168 4.30 -2.87 12.84
CA PRO A 168 5.04 -3.82 12.02
C PRO A 168 4.12 -4.57 11.07
N LEU A 169 4.67 -5.03 9.94
CA LEU A 169 3.96 -5.92 9.03
C LEU A 169 3.74 -7.27 9.70
N ALA A 170 2.52 -7.49 10.17
CA ALA A 170 2.11 -8.73 10.81
C ALA A 170 0.61 -9.00 10.53
N PRO A 171 0.19 -10.27 10.48
CA PRO A 171 -1.22 -10.60 10.38
C PRO A 171 -1.98 -10.18 11.64
N ALA A 172 -3.21 -9.69 11.49
CA ALA A 172 -4.13 -9.59 12.61
C ALA A 172 -4.49 -11.01 13.11
N ALA A 173 -4.87 -11.15 14.39
CA ALA A 173 -5.15 -12.46 14.97
C ALA A 173 -6.32 -13.19 14.28
N ASP A 174 -7.25 -12.43 13.72
CA ASP A 174 -8.43 -12.89 12.98
C ASP A 174 -8.25 -12.85 11.45
N ALA A 175 -7.03 -12.67 10.95
CA ALA A 175 -6.79 -12.59 9.51
C ALA A 175 -6.67 -13.98 8.87
N HIS A 176 -7.29 -14.14 7.72
CA HIS A 176 -7.02 -15.26 6.83
C HIS A 176 -5.67 -15.06 6.15
N VAL A 177 -4.75 -16.02 6.29
CA VAL A 177 -3.46 -15.99 5.58
C VAL A 177 -3.64 -16.63 4.20
N LEU A 178 -3.35 -15.88 3.13
CA LEU A 178 -3.44 -16.35 1.76
C LEU A 178 -2.06 -16.28 1.08
N ASP A 179 -1.49 -17.43 0.78
CA ASP A 179 -0.27 -17.52 -0.02
C ASP A 179 -0.60 -17.44 -1.52
N SER A 180 -0.16 -16.36 -2.15
CA SER A 180 -0.35 -16.10 -3.57
C SER A 180 0.88 -16.40 -4.42
N SER A 181 1.91 -17.08 -3.89
CA SER A 181 3.16 -17.34 -4.61
C SER A 181 2.91 -18.01 -5.96
N ASN A 182 2.01 -19.01 -5.99
CA ASN A 182 1.68 -19.80 -7.18
C ASN A 182 0.30 -19.47 -7.79
N LEU A 183 -0.37 -18.41 -7.29
CA LEU A 183 -1.68 -18.00 -7.78
C LEU A 183 -1.56 -16.90 -8.82
N THR A 184 -2.42 -16.94 -9.81
CA THR A 184 -2.68 -15.80 -10.70
C THR A 184 -3.42 -14.69 -9.94
N ILE A 185 -3.45 -13.49 -10.52
CA ILE A 185 -4.25 -12.39 -9.95
C ILE A 185 -5.74 -12.76 -9.88
N ALA A 186 -6.26 -13.49 -10.87
CA ALA A 186 -7.66 -13.88 -10.91
C ALA A 186 -8.00 -14.89 -9.80
N GLU A 187 -7.19 -15.92 -9.61
CA GLU A 187 -7.34 -16.91 -8.54
C GLU A 187 -7.21 -16.25 -7.16
N THR A 188 -6.26 -15.35 -6.96
CA THR A 188 -6.12 -14.60 -5.70
C THR A 188 -7.35 -13.75 -5.40
N VAL A 189 -7.90 -13.06 -6.40
CA VAL A 189 -9.15 -12.28 -6.26
C VAL A 189 -10.32 -13.19 -5.92
N GLN A 190 -10.45 -14.33 -6.60
CA GLN A 190 -11.52 -15.28 -6.32
C GLN A 190 -11.44 -15.80 -4.89
N ALA A 191 -10.25 -16.21 -4.43
CA ALA A 191 -10.06 -16.68 -3.06
C ALA A 191 -10.48 -15.63 -2.01
N ILE A 192 -10.19 -14.36 -2.25
CA ILE A 192 -10.62 -13.25 -1.36
C ILE A 192 -12.15 -13.11 -1.38
N LEU A 193 -12.78 -13.21 -2.55
CA LEU A 193 -14.24 -13.14 -2.68
C LEU A 193 -14.92 -14.34 -2.01
N ASP A 194 -14.32 -15.53 -2.07
CA ASP A 194 -14.82 -16.73 -1.40
C ASP A 194 -14.76 -16.57 0.13
N PHE A 195 -13.67 -16.00 0.67
CA PHE A 195 -13.61 -15.62 2.10
C PHE A 195 -14.70 -14.64 2.48
N TRP A 196 -14.96 -13.64 1.63
CA TRP A 196 -16.03 -12.68 1.86
C TRP A 196 -17.40 -13.33 1.89
N GLN A 197 -17.71 -14.19 0.93
CA GLN A 197 -19.00 -14.92 0.85
C GLN A 197 -19.21 -15.89 2.02
N ALA A 198 -18.13 -16.50 2.52
CA ALA A 198 -18.17 -17.39 3.66
C ALA A 198 -18.23 -16.69 5.03
N ASN A 199 -18.10 -15.33 5.05
CA ASN A 199 -18.07 -14.58 6.28
C ASN A 199 -19.50 -14.39 6.83
N PRO A 200 -19.81 -14.85 8.06
CA PRO A 200 -21.16 -14.79 8.62
C PRO A 200 -21.63 -13.39 9.04
N THR A 201 -20.80 -12.36 8.92
CA THR A 201 -21.09 -10.98 9.34
C THR A 201 -21.64 -10.09 8.23
N HIS A 202 -22.25 -10.70 7.21
CA HIS A 202 -22.98 -9.98 6.13
C HIS A 202 -24.36 -9.58 6.56
#